data_44f9018cbdcc78a9682e4903521b103a
#
_entry.id   44f9018cbdcc78a9682e4903521b103a
#
_cell.length_a   1.000
_cell.length_b   1.000
_cell.length_c   1.000
_cell.angle_alpha   90.00
_cell.angle_beta   90.00
_cell.angle_gamma   90.00
#
_symmetry.space_group_name_H-M   'P 1'
#
loop_
_entity.id
_entity.type
_entity.pdbx_description
1 polymer ?
#
loop_
_entity_poly.entity_id
_entity_poly.type
_entity_poly.pdbx_seq_one_letter_code
_entity_poly.pdbx_strand_id
1 'polypeptide(L)'
;MTVKLVVVSHSEKIADGAVELAAQMAPDVLILPAGGTDDGRIGTSLERVMAALEQAGDVNSDGIVVLTDLGSAVMTAESAVEFLADPSSVLLADAPLVEGLVAAAVAAQAGADSAGVKEAAEAVYRPPAALVQRIAPTANAPPRGRLPRGEDREESAAALAGIGPTPGL
;
A
#
# COMPACT_ATOMS: atom_id res chain seq x y z
N MET A 1 -25.37 11.58 -3.73
CA MET A 1 -24.06 11.46 -4.39
C MET A 1 -23.09 10.88 -3.39
N THR A 2 -22.19 10.02 -3.80
CA THR A 2 -21.22 9.39 -2.92
C THR A 2 -19.84 9.43 -3.57
N VAL A 3 -18.78 9.50 -2.75
CA VAL A 3 -17.40 9.32 -3.19
C VAL A 3 -17.24 7.90 -3.72
N LYS A 4 -16.57 7.76 -4.86
CA LYS A 4 -16.29 6.47 -5.50
C LYS A 4 -14.84 6.05 -5.24
N LEU A 5 -14.58 4.76 -5.23
CA LEU A 5 -13.26 4.22 -4.94
C LEU A 5 -12.71 3.45 -6.15
N VAL A 6 -11.41 3.60 -6.40
CA VAL A 6 -10.69 2.83 -7.43
C VAL A 6 -9.52 2.12 -6.77
N VAL A 7 -9.39 0.83 -7.03
CA VAL A 7 -8.35 -0.04 -6.47
C VAL A 7 -7.36 -0.40 -7.56
N VAL A 8 -6.15 0.10 -7.47
CA VAL A 8 -5.07 -0.19 -8.42
C VAL A 8 -4.10 -1.20 -7.81
N SER A 9 -3.98 -2.36 -8.43
CA SER A 9 -3.11 -3.45 -7.96
C SER A 9 -2.35 -4.10 -9.11
N HIS A 10 -1.17 -4.64 -8.80
CA HIS A 10 -0.40 -5.47 -9.74
C HIS A 10 -1.08 -6.80 -10.07
N SER A 11 -2.04 -7.21 -9.25
CA SER A 11 -2.78 -8.46 -9.42
C SER A 11 -4.28 -8.18 -9.58
N GLU A 12 -4.87 -8.67 -10.66
CA GLU A 12 -6.31 -8.63 -10.88
C GLU A 12 -7.07 -9.29 -9.71
N LYS A 13 -6.61 -10.46 -9.27
CA LYS A 13 -7.23 -11.20 -8.16
C LYS A 13 -7.15 -10.46 -6.82
N ILE A 14 -6.07 -9.70 -6.57
CA ILE A 14 -5.96 -8.88 -5.35
C ILE A 14 -6.94 -7.71 -5.44
N ALA A 15 -7.03 -7.02 -6.57
CA ALA A 15 -7.96 -5.92 -6.76
C ALA A 15 -9.41 -6.40 -6.58
N ASP A 16 -9.79 -7.47 -7.26
CA ASP A 16 -11.14 -8.03 -7.19
C ASP A 16 -11.51 -8.49 -5.78
N GLY A 17 -10.60 -9.22 -5.10
CA GLY A 17 -10.83 -9.70 -3.74
C GLY A 17 -10.91 -8.56 -2.71
N ALA A 18 -10.11 -7.51 -2.88
CA ALA A 18 -10.18 -6.33 -2.02
C ALA A 18 -11.51 -5.58 -2.21
N VAL A 19 -11.97 -5.42 -3.45
CA VAL A 19 -13.27 -4.82 -3.77
C VAL A 19 -14.41 -5.66 -3.19
N GLU A 20 -14.38 -6.98 -3.37
CA GLU A 20 -15.39 -7.90 -2.81
C GLU A 20 -15.51 -7.75 -1.29
N LEU A 21 -14.36 -7.70 -0.59
CA LEU A 21 -14.33 -7.53 0.86
C LEU A 21 -14.91 -6.18 1.30
N ALA A 22 -14.49 -5.07 0.66
CA ALA A 22 -14.95 -3.74 1.02
C ALA A 22 -16.45 -3.53 0.71
N ALA A 23 -16.95 -4.11 -0.38
CA ALA A 23 -18.37 -4.03 -0.75
C ALA A 23 -19.30 -4.67 0.29
N GLN A 24 -18.83 -5.66 1.07
CA GLN A 24 -19.62 -6.22 2.18
C GLN A 24 -19.91 -5.17 3.27
N MET A 25 -19.00 -4.21 3.44
CA MET A 25 -19.11 -3.17 4.46
C MET A 25 -19.78 -1.88 3.94
N ALA A 26 -19.79 -1.69 2.62
CA ALA A 26 -20.28 -0.49 1.96
C ALA A 26 -21.04 -0.82 0.67
N PRO A 27 -22.26 -1.40 0.78
CA PRO A 27 -22.99 -1.91 -0.38
C PRO A 27 -23.47 -0.83 -1.36
N ASP A 28 -23.58 0.43 -0.92
CA ASP A 28 -24.04 1.55 -1.77
C ASP A 28 -22.89 2.36 -2.38
N VAL A 29 -21.64 2.00 -2.07
CA VAL A 29 -20.44 2.67 -2.60
C VAL A 29 -19.95 1.95 -3.86
N LEU A 30 -19.76 2.70 -4.95
CA LEU A 30 -19.13 2.15 -6.15
C LEU A 30 -17.62 2.01 -5.91
N ILE A 31 -17.12 0.78 -5.97
CA ILE A 31 -15.72 0.43 -5.84
C ILE A 31 -15.30 -0.33 -7.09
N LEU A 32 -14.34 0.19 -7.84
CA LEU A 32 -13.91 -0.36 -9.12
C LEU A 32 -12.49 -0.93 -9.03
N PRO A 33 -12.28 -2.18 -9.44
CA PRO A 33 -10.95 -2.77 -9.53
C PRO A 33 -10.23 -2.36 -10.82
N ALA A 34 -8.93 -2.08 -10.73
CA ALA A 34 -8.03 -1.87 -11.83
C ALA A 34 -6.73 -2.65 -11.56
N GLY A 35 -6.83 -3.97 -11.63
CA GLY A 35 -5.74 -4.90 -11.31
C GLY A 35 -5.17 -5.64 -12.51
N GLY A 36 -3.86 -5.93 -12.46
CA GLY A 36 -3.17 -6.69 -13.48
C GLY A 36 -2.94 -5.94 -14.79
N THR A 37 -2.30 -6.61 -15.73
CA THR A 37 -2.09 -6.14 -17.10
C THR A 37 -3.23 -6.58 -18.02
N ASP A 38 -3.31 -6.01 -19.24
CA ASP A 38 -4.37 -6.31 -20.19
C ASP A 38 -4.38 -7.78 -20.67
N ASP A 39 -3.22 -8.42 -20.62
CA ASP A 39 -3.05 -9.84 -20.92
C ASP A 39 -3.14 -10.76 -19.68
N GLY A 40 -3.60 -10.25 -18.54
CA GLY A 40 -3.87 -11.02 -17.32
C GLY A 40 -2.62 -11.38 -16.50
N ARG A 41 -1.46 -10.77 -16.76
CA ARG A 41 -0.24 -10.97 -15.99
C ARG A 41 -0.15 -10.03 -14.79
N ILE A 42 0.84 -10.29 -13.92
CA ILE A 42 1.20 -9.40 -12.83
C ILE A 42 1.84 -8.12 -13.41
N GLY A 43 1.32 -6.97 -12.99
CA GLY A 43 1.72 -5.64 -13.42
C GLY A 43 0.54 -4.68 -13.39
N THR A 44 0.75 -3.43 -13.74
CA THR A 44 -0.30 -2.42 -13.85
C THR A 44 -0.53 -2.04 -15.31
N SER A 45 -1.78 -1.72 -15.67
CA SER A 45 -2.16 -1.19 -16.98
C SER A 45 -2.69 0.22 -16.84
N LEU A 46 -2.07 1.17 -17.55
CA LEU A 46 -2.55 2.54 -17.61
C LEU A 46 -3.98 2.61 -18.17
N GLU A 47 -4.27 1.81 -19.20
CA GLU A 47 -5.58 1.76 -19.85
C GLU A 47 -6.67 1.27 -18.90
N ARG A 48 -6.41 0.22 -18.12
CA ARG A 48 -7.34 -0.28 -17.09
C ARG A 48 -7.61 0.75 -16.00
N VAL A 49 -6.57 1.44 -15.54
CA VAL A 49 -6.71 2.49 -14.52
C VAL A 49 -7.51 3.67 -15.07
N MET A 50 -7.22 4.12 -16.29
CA MET A 50 -7.98 5.19 -16.95
C MET A 50 -9.46 4.81 -17.11
N ALA A 51 -9.75 3.60 -17.60
CA ALA A 51 -11.13 3.14 -17.76
C ALA A 51 -11.89 3.10 -16.43
N ALA A 52 -11.25 2.66 -15.35
CA ALA A 52 -11.85 2.66 -14.01
C ALA A 52 -12.10 4.09 -13.49
N LEU A 53 -11.16 5.01 -13.70
CA LEU A 53 -11.31 6.41 -13.31
C LEU A 53 -12.41 7.11 -14.11
N GLU A 54 -12.48 6.90 -15.42
CA GLU A 54 -13.54 7.43 -16.28
C GLU A 54 -14.91 6.92 -15.85
N GLN A 55 -15.03 5.60 -15.59
CA GLN A 55 -16.26 5.00 -15.09
C GLN A 55 -16.66 5.57 -13.71
N ALA A 56 -15.68 5.80 -12.82
CA ALA A 56 -15.93 6.42 -11.53
C ALA A 56 -16.30 7.91 -11.64
N GLY A 57 -15.78 8.61 -12.64
CA GLY A 57 -16.03 10.03 -12.88
C GLY A 57 -17.36 10.37 -13.54
N ASP A 58 -18.19 9.37 -13.89
CA ASP A 58 -19.50 9.58 -14.47
C ASP A 58 -20.43 10.41 -13.57
N VAL A 59 -21.47 10.95 -14.21
CA VAL A 59 -22.47 11.87 -13.61
C VAL A 59 -22.92 11.39 -12.22
N ASN A 60 -22.77 12.25 -11.20
CA ASN A 60 -23.09 12.05 -9.78
C ASN A 60 -21.95 11.50 -8.89
N SER A 61 -20.70 11.76 -9.20
CA SER A 61 -19.58 11.51 -8.28
C SER A 61 -19.28 12.75 -7.43
N ASP A 62 -19.12 12.56 -6.12
CA ASP A 62 -18.62 13.59 -5.19
C ASP A 62 -17.08 13.56 -5.09
N GLY A 63 -16.42 12.92 -6.04
CA GLY A 63 -14.99 12.72 -6.12
C GLY A 63 -14.60 11.24 -6.11
N ILE A 64 -13.34 11.01 -6.40
CA ILE A 64 -12.76 9.66 -6.49
C ILE A 64 -11.58 9.56 -5.52
N VAL A 65 -11.50 8.48 -4.75
CA VAL A 65 -10.31 8.15 -3.96
C VAL A 65 -9.70 6.87 -4.50
N VAL A 66 -8.41 6.93 -4.81
CA VAL A 66 -7.62 5.82 -5.36
C VAL A 66 -6.76 5.20 -4.27
N LEU A 67 -6.79 3.89 -4.17
CA LEU A 67 -5.90 3.10 -3.32
C LEU A 67 -5.02 2.19 -4.18
N THR A 68 -3.77 2.01 -3.75
CA THR A 68 -2.75 1.27 -4.51
C THR A 68 -2.07 0.24 -3.62
N ASP A 69 -1.50 -0.82 -4.22
CA ASP A 69 -0.75 -1.84 -3.47
C ASP A 69 0.75 -1.51 -3.32
N LEU A 70 1.43 -1.17 -4.40
CA LEU A 70 2.87 -0.94 -4.44
C LEU A 70 3.20 0.39 -5.12
N GLY A 71 4.42 0.90 -4.91
CA GLY A 71 4.83 2.21 -5.41
C GLY A 71 4.69 2.41 -6.92
N SER A 72 4.90 1.36 -7.74
CA SER A 72 4.67 1.46 -9.19
C SER A 72 3.20 1.60 -9.57
N ALA A 73 2.28 1.09 -8.75
CA ALA A 73 0.84 1.34 -8.94
C ALA A 73 0.47 2.81 -8.68
N VAL A 74 1.14 3.46 -7.73
CA VAL A 74 1.02 4.91 -7.50
C VAL A 74 1.39 5.68 -8.76
N MET A 75 2.55 5.38 -9.36
CA MET A 75 3.02 6.04 -10.59
C MET A 75 2.05 5.85 -11.76
N THR A 76 1.49 4.64 -11.91
CA THR A 76 0.49 4.36 -12.96
C THR A 76 -0.79 5.15 -12.70
N ALA A 77 -1.25 5.22 -11.45
CA ALA A 77 -2.44 5.98 -11.07
C ALA A 77 -2.24 7.49 -11.27
N GLU A 78 -1.10 8.05 -10.86
CA GLU A 78 -0.75 9.46 -11.09
C GLU A 78 -0.75 9.78 -12.58
N SER A 79 -0.10 8.93 -13.40
CA SER A 79 -0.10 9.12 -14.85
C SER A 79 -1.52 9.06 -15.44
N ALA A 80 -2.37 8.16 -14.97
CA ALA A 80 -3.76 8.06 -15.44
C ALA A 80 -4.57 9.32 -15.10
N VAL A 81 -4.38 9.87 -13.91
CA VAL A 81 -5.06 11.09 -13.45
C VAL A 81 -4.72 12.29 -14.33
N GLU A 82 -3.47 12.40 -14.81
CA GLU A 82 -3.05 13.49 -15.70
C GLU A 82 -3.83 13.55 -17.03
N PHE A 83 -4.37 12.42 -17.49
CA PHE A 83 -5.17 12.35 -18.72
C PHE A 83 -6.67 12.65 -18.52
N LEU A 84 -7.12 12.80 -17.29
CA LEU A 84 -8.53 13.11 -17.01
C LEU A 84 -8.87 14.57 -17.35
N ALA A 85 -10.13 14.80 -17.70
CA ALA A 85 -10.64 16.15 -17.94
C ALA A 85 -10.63 17.02 -16.67
N ASP A 86 -10.85 16.41 -15.52
CA ASP A 86 -10.77 17.06 -14.19
C ASP A 86 -9.90 16.23 -13.23
N PRO A 87 -8.58 16.41 -13.25
CA PRO A 87 -7.67 15.74 -12.32
C PRO A 87 -7.93 16.08 -10.85
N SER A 88 -8.52 17.24 -10.57
CA SER A 88 -8.75 17.71 -9.18
C SER A 88 -9.84 16.92 -8.45
N SER A 89 -10.66 16.18 -9.18
CA SER A 89 -11.70 15.31 -8.62
C SER A 89 -11.16 13.99 -8.05
N VAL A 90 -9.85 13.70 -8.25
CA VAL A 90 -9.23 12.43 -7.85
C VAL A 90 -8.18 12.66 -6.78
N LEU A 91 -8.29 11.94 -5.68
CA LEU A 91 -7.31 11.91 -4.60
C LEU A 91 -6.67 10.52 -4.48
N LEU A 92 -5.33 10.47 -4.41
CA LEU A 92 -4.61 9.25 -4.08
C LEU A 92 -4.41 9.16 -2.57
N ALA A 93 -4.77 8.03 -1.96
CA ALA A 93 -4.55 7.77 -0.54
C ALA A 93 -3.25 6.98 -0.33
N ASP A 94 -2.40 7.46 0.57
CA ASP A 94 -1.22 6.74 1.06
C ASP A 94 -1.61 5.84 2.24
N ALA A 95 -2.13 4.67 1.92
CA ALA A 95 -2.72 3.76 2.90
C ALA A 95 -2.45 2.28 2.52
N PRO A 96 -2.42 1.36 3.50
CA PRO A 96 -2.40 -0.06 3.20
C PRO A 96 -3.66 -0.45 2.44
N LEU A 97 -3.48 -1.21 1.34
CA LEU A 97 -4.55 -1.42 0.36
C LEU A 97 -5.85 -1.96 0.99
N VAL A 98 -5.77 -3.06 1.71
CA VAL A 98 -6.98 -3.76 2.21
C VAL A 98 -7.62 -2.99 3.36
N GLU A 99 -6.86 -2.68 4.40
CA GLU A 99 -7.36 -1.96 5.59
C GLU A 99 -7.80 -0.53 5.23
N GLY A 100 -7.01 0.15 4.40
CA GLY A 100 -7.32 1.50 3.92
C GLY A 100 -8.58 1.52 3.05
N LEU A 101 -8.74 0.53 2.17
CA LEU A 101 -9.92 0.41 1.32
C LEU A 101 -11.20 0.19 2.15
N VAL A 102 -11.15 -0.69 3.14
CA VAL A 102 -12.30 -0.93 4.02
C VAL A 102 -12.67 0.34 4.79
N ALA A 103 -11.69 1.06 5.35
CA ALA A 103 -11.93 2.31 6.06
C ALA A 103 -12.49 3.41 5.14
N ALA A 104 -11.93 3.55 3.93
CA ALA A 104 -12.43 4.46 2.90
C ALA A 104 -13.88 4.15 2.50
N ALA A 105 -14.17 2.87 2.27
CA ALA A 105 -15.51 2.42 1.88
C ALA A 105 -16.55 2.73 2.96
N VAL A 106 -16.24 2.45 4.23
CA VAL A 106 -17.13 2.77 5.36
C VAL A 106 -17.34 4.28 5.51
N ALA A 107 -16.28 5.09 5.33
CA ALA A 107 -16.40 6.55 5.38
C ALA A 107 -17.27 7.10 4.23
N ALA A 108 -17.07 6.58 3.01
CA ALA A 108 -17.89 6.93 1.84
C ALA A 108 -19.35 6.51 2.03
N GLN A 109 -19.62 5.32 2.58
CA GLN A 109 -20.97 4.84 2.91
C GLN A 109 -21.66 5.74 3.93
N ALA A 110 -20.88 6.30 4.86
CA ALA A 110 -21.38 7.24 5.87
C ALA A 110 -21.60 8.67 5.32
N GLY A 111 -21.25 8.93 4.06
CA GLY A 111 -21.45 10.22 3.39
C GLY A 111 -20.30 11.21 3.58
N ALA A 112 -19.10 10.76 3.93
CA ALA A 112 -17.92 11.63 3.97
C ALA A 112 -17.56 12.12 2.55
N ASP A 113 -17.00 13.32 2.45
CA ASP A 113 -16.43 13.86 1.21
C ASP A 113 -15.11 13.15 0.85
N SER A 114 -14.57 13.44 -0.33
CA SER A 114 -13.34 12.78 -0.82
C SER A 114 -12.13 13.01 0.09
N ALA A 115 -12.02 14.16 0.72
CA ALA A 115 -10.94 14.45 1.68
C ALA A 115 -11.09 13.60 2.95
N GLY A 116 -12.31 13.51 3.50
CA GLY A 116 -12.61 12.68 4.68
C GLY A 116 -12.45 11.18 4.40
N VAL A 117 -12.81 10.72 3.20
CA VAL A 117 -12.62 9.33 2.77
C VAL A 117 -11.12 9.01 2.67
N LYS A 118 -10.32 9.89 2.06
CA LYS A 118 -8.86 9.77 2.02
C LYS A 118 -8.25 9.74 3.41
N GLU A 119 -8.64 10.66 4.29
CA GLU A 119 -8.15 10.72 5.67
C GLU A 119 -8.49 9.44 6.44
N ALA A 120 -9.69 8.89 6.28
CA ALA A 120 -10.10 7.62 6.89
C ALA A 120 -9.21 6.46 6.44
N ALA A 121 -8.89 6.38 5.14
CA ALA A 121 -7.98 5.38 4.60
C ALA A 121 -6.58 5.48 5.21
N GLU A 122 -6.03 6.69 5.31
CA GLU A 122 -4.66 6.95 5.79
C GLU A 122 -4.55 6.79 7.31
N ALA A 123 -5.62 7.03 8.05
CA ALA A 123 -5.65 6.94 9.51
C ALA A 123 -5.41 5.52 10.05
N VAL A 124 -5.71 4.48 9.28
CA VAL A 124 -5.51 3.08 9.69
C VAL A 124 -4.03 2.74 9.92
N TYR A 125 -3.11 3.48 9.28
CA TYR A 125 -1.67 3.27 9.39
C TYR A 125 -1.03 4.05 10.53
N ARG A 126 -1.79 4.83 11.29
CA ARG A 126 -1.25 5.60 12.41
C ARG A 126 -1.06 4.69 13.64
N PRO A 127 0.19 4.24 13.94
CA PRO A 127 0.42 3.42 15.12
C PRO A 127 0.01 4.19 16.38
N PRO A 128 -0.54 3.50 17.41
CA PRO A 128 -0.86 4.14 18.68
C PRO A 128 0.38 4.90 19.21
N ALA A 129 0.19 6.10 19.74
CA ALA A 129 1.28 6.94 20.25
C ALA A 129 2.20 6.20 21.25
N ALA A 130 1.64 5.25 22.02
CA ALA A 130 2.37 4.38 22.94
C ALA A 130 3.35 3.41 22.22
N LEU A 131 3.07 3.02 20.97
CA LEU A 131 3.96 2.16 20.19
C LEU A 131 5.12 2.95 19.60
N VAL A 132 4.88 4.18 19.16
CA VAL A 132 5.92 5.09 18.65
C VAL A 132 6.95 5.37 19.74
N GLN A 133 6.53 5.59 20.99
CA GLN A 133 7.44 5.82 22.11
C GLN A 133 8.30 4.58 22.45
N ARG A 134 7.83 3.37 22.19
CA ARG A 134 8.59 2.14 22.40
C ARG A 134 9.66 1.87 21.36
N ILE A 135 9.50 2.43 20.16
CA ILE A 135 10.42 2.24 19.03
C ILE A 135 11.43 3.40 18.95
N ALA A 136 11.15 4.54 19.57
CA ALA A 136 12.08 5.65 19.63
C ALA A 136 13.35 5.21 20.39
N PRO A 137 14.55 5.36 19.82
CA PRO A 137 15.78 5.04 20.52
C PRO A 137 15.85 5.89 21.78
N THR A 138 16.01 5.23 22.95
CA THR A 138 16.23 5.93 24.20
C THR A 138 17.55 6.71 24.09
N ALA A 139 17.53 7.97 24.47
CA ALA A 139 18.70 8.87 24.41
C ALA A 139 19.94 8.35 25.18
N ASN A 140 19.79 7.24 25.92
CA ASN A 140 20.84 6.56 26.69
C ASN A 140 21.21 5.17 26.14
N ALA A 141 20.88 4.83 24.90
CA ALA A 141 21.42 3.62 24.30
C ALA A 141 22.93 3.78 24.14
N PRO A 142 23.77 2.84 24.66
CA PRO A 142 25.21 2.91 24.46
C PRO A 142 25.50 2.91 22.95
N PRO A 143 26.55 3.61 22.47
CA PRO A 143 26.89 3.62 21.07
C PRO A 143 27.03 2.18 20.59
N ARG A 144 26.30 1.81 19.54
CA ARG A 144 26.41 0.50 18.91
C ARG A 144 27.89 0.31 18.57
N GLY A 145 28.48 -0.74 19.13
CA GLY A 145 29.86 -1.10 18.90
C GLY A 145 30.16 -1.07 17.41
N ARG A 146 31.26 -0.42 17.06
CA ARG A 146 31.75 -0.36 15.69
C ARG A 146 31.87 -1.79 15.18
N LEU A 147 31.25 -2.11 14.07
CA LEU A 147 31.47 -3.38 13.40
C LEU A 147 32.99 -3.53 13.17
N PRO A 148 33.61 -4.67 13.53
CA PRO A 148 35.04 -4.88 13.32
C PRO A 148 35.38 -4.68 11.84
N ARG A 149 36.43 -3.91 11.57
CA ARG A 149 36.97 -3.77 10.22
C ARG A 149 37.54 -5.13 9.80
N GLY A 150 37.53 -5.40 8.50
CA GLY A 150 37.84 -6.70 7.90
C GLY A 150 39.16 -7.39 8.30
N GLU A 151 40.05 -6.70 9.02
CA GLU A 151 41.31 -7.25 9.53
C GLU A 151 41.11 -8.22 10.71
N ASP A 152 39.98 -8.10 11.45
CA ASP A 152 39.68 -8.98 12.58
C ASP A 152 39.02 -10.32 12.14
N ARG A 153 38.80 -10.52 10.84
CA ARG A 153 38.19 -11.78 10.31
C ARG A 153 39.19 -12.91 10.11
N GLU A 154 40.47 -12.60 9.95
CA GLU A 154 41.50 -13.65 9.76
C GLU A 154 41.85 -14.40 11.04
N GLU A 155 41.80 -13.74 12.20
CA GLU A 155 42.05 -14.40 13.47
C GLU A 155 40.94 -15.36 13.90
N SER A 156 39.69 -15.11 13.55
CA SER A 156 38.56 -15.98 13.87
C SER A 156 38.51 -17.23 12.99
N ALA A 157 39.09 -17.21 11.79
CA ALA A 157 39.17 -18.38 10.92
C ALA A 157 40.26 -19.36 11.35
N ALA A 158 41.34 -18.87 11.95
CA ALA A 158 42.43 -19.73 12.48
C ALA A 158 42.04 -20.53 13.72
N ALA A 159 41.09 -20.02 14.53
CA ALA A 159 40.60 -20.71 15.72
C ALA A 159 39.68 -21.91 15.42
N LEU A 160 39.06 -21.94 14.24
CA LEU A 160 38.17 -23.04 13.83
C LEU A 160 38.89 -24.17 13.07
N ALA A 161 40.14 -23.96 12.67
CA ALA A 161 40.96 -24.98 11.97
C ALA A 161 41.70 -25.98 12.91
N GLY A 162 41.53 -25.82 14.24
CA GLY A 162 42.26 -26.61 15.26
C GLY A 162 41.57 -27.91 15.74
N ILE A 163 40.47 -28.34 15.08
CA ILE A 163 39.85 -29.64 15.41
C ILE A 163 40.49 -30.71 14.53
N GLY A 164 41.57 -31.29 15.03
CA GLY A 164 42.23 -32.46 14.42
C GLY A 164 41.33 -33.70 14.40
N PRO A 165 41.63 -34.66 13.50
CA PRO A 165 40.83 -35.87 13.36
C PRO A 165 40.95 -36.74 14.59
N THR A 166 39.83 -37.23 15.11
CA THR A 166 39.76 -38.27 16.16
C THR A 166 40.34 -39.55 15.62
N PRO A 167 41.22 -40.24 16.36
CA PRO A 167 41.72 -41.54 15.93
C PRO A 167 40.62 -42.60 16.08
N GLY A 168 40.45 -43.38 15.02
CA GLY A 168 39.47 -44.43 14.91
C GLY A 168 39.69 -45.61 15.86
N LEU A 169 38.60 -46.27 16.20
CA LEU A 169 38.51 -47.68 16.56
C LEU A 169 37.84 -48.44 15.41
#